data_247edeb939e49133dfd0480f40ec941d
#
_entry.id   247edeb939e49133dfd0480f40ec941d
#
_cell.length_a   1.000
_cell.length_b   1.000
_cell.length_c   1.000
_cell.angle_alpha   90.00
_cell.angle_beta   90.00
_cell.angle_gamma   90.00
#
_symmetry.space_group_name_H-M   'P 1'
#
loop_
_entity.id
_entity.type
_entity.pdbx_description
1 polymer ?
#
loop_
_entity_poly.entity_id
_entity_poly.type
_entity_poly.pdbx_seq_one_letter_code
_entity_poly.pdbx_strand_id
1 'polypeptide(L)'
;MSDRNGIMVCVTGQRSCERLITHGVRRSAPDGSGNRPPIYVVHCVQNGQRIMNSKDEADAMDYLFTCAQYAGAELTVLRTDSVEQAIADFAHSHEVGVIILGAPGEQGEHNGKFARGLQELLPEIEFDIR
;
A
#
# COMPACT_ATOMS: atom_id res chain seq x y z
N MET A 1 -20.09 10.48 10.79
CA MET A 1 -20.08 9.48 9.76
C MET A 1 -18.73 9.38 9.12
N SER A 2 -18.19 8.23 9.15
CA SER A 2 -16.84 8.06 8.64
C SER A 2 -16.89 7.80 7.14
N ASP A 3 -16.42 8.74 6.37
CA ASP A 3 -16.29 8.56 4.93
C ASP A 3 -14.94 7.98 4.63
N ARG A 4 -14.80 6.70 4.90
CA ARG A 4 -13.55 6.00 4.62
C ARG A 4 -13.40 5.85 3.13
N ASN A 5 -12.75 6.81 2.51
CA ASN A 5 -12.58 6.79 1.07
C ASN A 5 -11.13 6.77 0.63
N GLY A 6 -10.17 6.79 1.56
CA GLY A 6 -8.76 6.73 1.21
C GLY A 6 -8.40 5.42 0.55
N ILE A 7 -7.46 5.45 -0.38
CA ILE A 7 -6.94 4.28 -1.07
C ILE A 7 -5.50 4.08 -0.66
N MET A 8 -5.21 2.92 -0.08
CA MET A 8 -3.88 2.58 0.38
C MET A 8 -3.29 1.52 -0.54
N VAL A 9 -2.14 1.82 -1.13
CA VAL A 9 -1.44 0.88 -2.00
C VAL A 9 -0.22 0.38 -1.23
N CYS A 10 -0.23 -0.90 -0.89
CA CYS A 10 0.88 -1.51 -0.16
C CYS A 10 1.85 -2.12 -1.17
N VAL A 11 3.05 -1.59 -1.22
CA VAL A 11 4.06 -2.06 -2.16
C VAL A 11 5.16 -2.77 -1.40
N THR A 12 5.64 -3.88 -1.95
CA THR A 12 6.66 -4.68 -1.29
C THR A 12 7.92 -4.87 -2.13
N GLY A 13 7.80 -4.71 -3.44
CA GLY A 13 8.95 -4.89 -4.31
C GLY A 13 8.84 -4.04 -5.56
N GLN A 14 9.99 -3.82 -6.20
CA GLN A 14 10.05 -2.94 -7.36
C GLN A 14 9.17 -3.42 -8.51
N ARG A 15 9.10 -4.73 -8.72
CA ARG A 15 8.37 -5.28 -9.86
C ARG A 15 6.89 -4.97 -9.84
N SER A 16 6.30 -5.00 -8.66
CA SER A 16 4.86 -4.80 -8.53
C SER A 16 4.49 -3.36 -8.24
N CYS A 17 5.46 -2.53 -7.91
CA CYS A 17 5.22 -1.17 -7.44
C CYS A 17 4.40 -0.35 -8.44
N GLU A 18 4.90 -0.23 -9.67
CA GLU A 18 4.21 0.57 -10.68
C GLU A 18 2.82 0.04 -10.98
N ARG A 19 2.70 -1.27 -11.11
CA ARG A 19 1.42 -1.91 -11.43
C ARG A 19 0.38 -1.62 -10.35
N LEU A 20 0.77 -1.78 -9.10
CA LEU A 20 -0.15 -1.57 -7.99
C LEU A 20 -0.53 -0.10 -7.85
N ILE A 21 0.43 0.80 -8.01
CA ILE A 21 0.16 2.23 -7.91
C ILE A 21 -0.76 2.66 -9.06
N THR A 22 -0.52 2.17 -10.27
CA THR A 22 -1.38 2.46 -11.41
C THR A 22 -2.81 2.00 -11.15
N HIS A 23 -2.96 0.83 -10.56
CA HIS A 23 -4.28 0.34 -10.20
C HIS A 23 -4.94 1.25 -9.17
N GLY A 24 -4.16 1.75 -8.20
CA GLY A 24 -4.67 2.70 -7.22
C GLY A 24 -5.19 3.97 -7.86
N VAL A 25 -4.47 4.48 -8.86
CA VAL A 25 -4.91 5.66 -9.60
C VAL A 25 -6.25 5.41 -10.27
N ARG A 26 -6.42 4.25 -10.86
CA ARG A 26 -7.70 3.90 -11.49
C ARG A 26 -8.83 3.86 -10.47
N ARG A 27 -8.56 3.30 -9.29
CA ARG A 27 -9.56 3.25 -8.24
C ARG A 27 -9.89 4.62 -7.68
N SER A 28 -8.98 5.59 -7.86
CA SER A 28 -9.17 6.94 -7.36
C SER A 28 -9.81 7.86 -8.38
N ALA A 29 -10.39 7.33 -9.44
CA ALA A 29 -11.04 8.14 -10.45
C ALA A 29 -12.09 9.05 -9.80
N PRO A 30 -12.21 10.31 -10.27
CA PRO A 30 -13.16 11.24 -9.68
C PRO A 30 -14.59 10.71 -9.78
N ASP A 31 -15.36 10.96 -8.71
CA ASP A 31 -16.78 10.64 -8.74
C ASP A 31 -17.56 11.75 -9.47
N GLY A 32 -18.87 11.69 -9.42
CA GLY A 32 -19.70 12.69 -10.08
C GLY A 32 -19.54 14.11 -9.57
N SER A 33 -18.94 14.27 -8.40
CA SER A 33 -18.71 15.60 -7.82
C SER A 33 -17.34 16.16 -8.21
N GLY A 34 -16.50 15.38 -8.89
CA GLY A 34 -15.17 15.78 -9.25
C GLY A 34 -14.13 15.56 -8.17
N ASN A 35 -14.55 15.07 -7.02
CA ASN A 35 -13.62 14.78 -5.92
C ASN A 35 -12.91 13.45 -6.15
N ARG A 36 -11.63 13.45 -5.83
CA ARG A 36 -10.79 12.25 -5.99
C ARG A 36 -10.36 11.79 -4.60
N PRO A 37 -10.54 10.51 -4.27
CA PRO A 37 -10.06 10.02 -2.98
C PRO A 37 -8.53 10.12 -2.88
N PRO A 38 -8.00 10.37 -1.68
CA PRO A 38 -6.54 10.40 -1.53
C PRO A 38 -5.94 9.02 -1.71
N ILE A 39 -4.73 9.00 -2.26
CA ILE A 39 -3.97 7.77 -2.48
C ILE A 39 -2.74 7.81 -1.57
N TYR A 40 -2.57 6.74 -0.81
CA TYR A 40 -1.41 6.58 0.06
C TYR A 40 -0.62 5.38 -0.43
N VAL A 41 0.64 5.61 -0.82
CA VAL A 41 1.55 4.53 -1.15
C VAL A 41 2.35 4.20 0.09
N VAL A 42 2.21 2.99 0.59
CA VAL A 42 2.82 2.57 1.83
C VAL A 42 3.76 1.41 1.58
N HIS A 43 4.98 1.55 2.02
CA HIS A 43 5.98 0.49 1.97
C HIS A 43 6.40 0.16 3.40
N CYS A 44 6.18 -1.08 3.82
CA CYS A 44 6.55 -1.52 5.15
C CYS A 44 7.83 -2.32 5.09
N VAL A 45 8.78 -1.97 5.94
CA VAL A 45 10.08 -2.63 6.03
C VAL A 45 10.24 -3.15 7.45
N GLN A 46 10.46 -4.46 7.58
CA GLN A 46 10.75 -5.00 8.89
C GLN A 46 12.11 -4.49 9.37
N ASN A 47 12.23 -4.32 10.69
CA ASN A 47 13.49 -3.89 11.25
C ASN A 47 14.59 -4.86 10.85
N GLY A 48 15.72 -4.32 10.40
CA GLY A 48 16.84 -5.10 9.93
C GLY A 48 16.81 -5.45 8.46
N GLN A 49 15.71 -5.18 7.77
CA GLN A 49 15.60 -5.43 6.34
C GLN A 49 15.86 -4.16 5.54
N ARG A 50 16.14 -4.34 4.26
CA ARG A 50 16.40 -3.22 3.36
C ARG A 50 15.12 -2.81 2.65
N ILE A 51 15.04 -1.52 2.33
CA ILE A 51 13.91 -0.99 1.57
C ILE A 51 13.80 -1.72 0.24
N MET A 52 12.63 -2.31 0.00
CA MET A 52 12.31 -3.07 -1.22
C MET A 52 13.30 -4.21 -1.48
N ASN A 53 13.98 -4.70 -0.43
CA ASN A 53 15.02 -5.73 -0.54
C ASN A 53 16.15 -5.33 -1.49
N SER A 54 16.33 -4.04 -1.67
CA SER A 54 17.33 -3.52 -2.61
C SER A 54 18.69 -3.42 -1.94
N LYS A 55 19.75 -3.68 -2.69
CA LYS A 55 21.11 -3.46 -2.22
C LYS A 55 21.40 -1.98 -2.11
N ASP A 56 20.72 -1.17 -2.90
CA ASP A 56 20.87 0.29 -2.87
C ASP A 56 19.56 0.90 -2.42
N GLU A 57 19.47 1.19 -1.13
CA GLU A 57 18.23 1.73 -0.56
C GLU A 57 17.94 3.13 -1.07
N ALA A 58 18.98 3.92 -1.38
CA ALA A 58 18.75 5.27 -1.90
C ALA A 58 18.08 5.22 -3.27
N ASP A 59 18.55 4.33 -4.16
CA ASP A 59 17.91 4.17 -5.46
C ASP A 59 16.49 3.65 -5.33
N ALA A 60 16.27 2.71 -4.42
CA ALA A 60 14.95 2.16 -4.20
C ALA A 60 13.97 3.23 -3.72
N MET A 61 14.42 4.10 -2.82
CA MET A 61 13.61 5.21 -2.32
C MET A 61 13.30 6.21 -3.42
N ASP A 62 14.30 6.55 -4.24
CA ASP A 62 14.08 7.48 -5.35
C ASP A 62 13.06 6.93 -6.33
N TYR A 63 13.16 5.66 -6.65
CA TYR A 63 12.23 5.02 -7.56
C TYR A 63 10.80 5.05 -6.99
N LEU A 64 10.66 4.67 -5.74
CA LEU A 64 9.36 4.62 -5.08
C LEU A 64 8.74 6.02 -4.99
N PHE A 65 9.55 6.99 -4.61
CA PHE A 65 9.11 8.38 -4.50
C PHE A 65 8.64 8.91 -5.86
N THR A 66 9.40 8.61 -6.92
CA THR A 66 9.04 9.02 -8.27
C THR A 66 7.71 8.41 -8.70
N CYS A 67 7.51 7.13 -8.45
CA CYS A 67 6.25 6.48 -8.79
C CYS A 67 5.08 7.12 -8.05
N ALA A 68 5.26 7.41 -6.77
CA ALA A 68 4.21 8.03 -5.97
C ALA A 68 3.89 9.44 -6.49
N GLN A 69 4.92 10.21 -6.85
CA GLN A 69 4.72 11.56 -7.38
C GLN A 69 3.91 11.56 -8.67
N TYR A 70 4.22 10.65 -9.58
CA TYR A 70 3.47 10.56 -10.84
C TYR A 70 2.01 10.23 -10.59
N ALA A 71 1.73 9.50 -9.56
CA ALA A 71 0.36 9.11 -9.22
C ALA A 71 -0.37 10.19 -8.44
N GLY A 72 0.33 11.24 -8.02
CA GLY A 72 -0.26 12.23 -7.13
C GLY A 72 -0.55 11.66 -5.75
N ALA A 73 0.25 10.69 -5.32
CA ALA A 73 0.05 9.97 -4.07
C ALA A 73 1.06 10.40 -3.02
N GLU A 74 0.67 10.20 -1.78
CA GLU A 74 1.55 10.45 -0.65
C GLU A 74 2.31 9.17 -0.33
N LEU A 75 3.64 9.27 -0.18
CA LEU A 75 4.46 8.12 0.12
C LEU A 75 4.79 8.06 1.60
N THR A 76 4.62 6.89 2.17
CA THR A 76 5.01 6.62 3.56
C THR A 76 5.80 5.32 3.60
N VAL A 77 6.96 5.36 4.26
CA VAL A 77 7.75 4.17 4.51
C VAL A 77 7.72 3.90 6.00
N LEU A 78 7.24 2.72 6.37
CA LEU A 78 7.09 2.32 7.77
C LEU A 78 8.12 1.25 8.10
N ARG A 79 8.92 1.49 9.14
CA ARG A 79 9.82 0.48 9.68
C ARG A 79 9.21 -0.06 10.95
N THR A 80 9.02 -1.37 11.01
CA THR A 80 8.31 -1.97 12.13
C THR A 80 8.65 -3.44 12.26
N ASP A 81 8.51 -3.96 13.47
CA ASP A 81 8.60 -5.41 13.70
C ASP A 81 7.27 -6.09 13.42
N SER A 82 6.18 -5.34 13.41
CA SER A 82 4.85 -5.88 13.19
C SER A 82 4.21 -5.16 12.01
N VAL A 83 4.43 -5.71 10.81
CA VAL A 83 3.97 -5.07 9.56
C VAL A 83 2.45 -4.99 9.52
N GLU A 84 1.77 -6.06 9.90
CA GLU A 84 0.31 -6.07 9.86
C GLU A 84 -0.30 -5.02 10.77
N GLN A 85 0.23 -4.89 11.98
CA GLN A 85 -0.28 -3.91 12.91
C GLN A 85 -0.01 -2.49 12.44
N ALA A 86 1.18 -2.25 11.87
CA ALA A 86 1.52 -0.92 11.36
C ALA A 86 0.59 -0.52 10.22
N ILE A 87 0.27 -1.45 9.34
CA ILE A 87 -0.67 -1.18 8.24
C ILE A 87 -2.06 -0.90 8.77
N ALA A 88 -2.51 -1.69 9.76
CA ALA A 88 -3.82 -1.48 10.35
C ALA A 88 -3.91 -0.11 11.01
N ASP A 89 -2.89 0.28 11.76
CA ASP A 89 -2.86 1.59 12.42
C ASP A 89 -2.88 2.72 11.40
N PHE A 90 -2.11 2.58 10.33
CA PHE A 90 -2.09 3.58 9.27
C PHE A 90 -3.47 3.71 8.62
N ALA A 91 -4.10 2.57 8.31
CA ALA A 91 -5.39 2.57 7.65
C ALA A 91 -6.45 3.27 8.51
N HIS A 92 -6.44 3.02 9.81
CA HIS A 92 -7.38 3.69 10.72
C HIS A 92 -7.10 5.18 10.82
N SER A 93 -5.83 5.56 10.93
CA SER A 93 -5.46 6.96 11.09
C SER A 93 -5.81 7.81 9.88
N HIS A 94 -5.78 7.21 8.70
CA HIS A 94 -5.98 7.93 7.44
C HIS A 94 -7.34 7.65 6.81
N GLU A 95 -8.21 6.97 7.53
CA GLU A 95 -9.57 6.67 7.07
C GLU A 95 -9.57 5.99 5.70
N VAL A 96 -8.76 4.95 5.60
CA VAL A 96 -8.64 4.17 4.38
C VAL A 96 -9.86 3.27 4.21
N GLY A 97 -10.42 3.26 3.00
CA GLY A 97 -11.56 2.40 2.68
C GLY A 97 -11.19 1.19 1.82
N VAL A 98 -10.08 1.30 1.09
CA VAL A 98 -9.63 0.22 0.20
C VAL A 98 -8.13 0.04 0.38
N ILE A 99 -7.69 -1.21 0.51
CA ILE A 99 -6.27 -1.53 0.53
C ILE A 99 -5.95 -2.39 -0.69
N ILE A 100 -5.01 -1.95 -1.48
CA ILE A 100 -4.56 -2.67 -2.66
C ILE A 100 -3.27 -3.41 -2.33
N LEU A 101 -3.28 -4.71 -2.56
CA LEU A 101 -2.14 -5.59 -2.28
C LEU A 101 -1.76 -6.37 -3.53
N GLY A 102 -0.50 -6.73 -3.63
CA GLY A 102 -0.05 -7.66 -4.66
C GLY A 102 -0.52 -9.07 -4.35
N ALA A 103 -0.87 -9.83 -5.39
CA ALA A 103 -1.29 -11.21 -5.22
C ALA A 103 -0.13 -12.05 -4.69
N PRO A 104 -0.41 -13.02 -3.81
CA PRO A 104 0.64 -13.92 -3.35
C PRO A 104 1.07 -14.86 -4.46
N GLY A 105 2.27 -15.40 -4.32
CA GLY A 105 2.76 -16.43 -5.20
C GLY A 105 3.89 -16.06 -6.10
N GLU A 106 3.95 -14.83 -6.58
CA GLU A 106 5.05 -14.43 -7.45
C GLU A 106 6.39 -14.48 -6.74
N GLN A 107 6.41 -14.11 -5.48
CA GLN A 107 7.59 -14.20 -4.66
C GLN A 107 7.58 -15.43 -3.77
N GLY A 108 6.55 -16.27 -3.91
CA GLY A 108 6.47 -17.52 -3.18
C GLY A 108 6.28 -17.42 -1.69
N GLU A 109 6.11 -16.22 -1.19
CA GLU A 109 6.00 -16.05 0.24
C GLU A 109 4.57 -15.80 0.62
N HIS A 110 4.23 -16.02 1.80
CA HIS A 110 2.98 -15.63 2.44
C HIS A 110 1.71 -16.36 1.99
N ASN A 111 1.61 -16.88 0.81
CA ASN A 111 0.46 -17.68 0.37
C ASN A 111 -0.89 -17.12 0.82
N GLY A 112 -1.03 -15.83 0.80
CA GLY A 112 -2.27 -15.19 1.24
C GLY A 112 -2.40 -15.02 2.74
N LYS A 113 -1.46 -15.51 3.52
CA LYS A 113 -1.48 -15.35 4.97
C LYS A 113 -1.47 -13.89 5.39
N PHE A 114 -0.64 -13.12 4.73
CA PHE A 114 -0.52 -11.70 5.04
C PHE A 114 -1.83 -10.98 4.81
N ALA A 115 -2.44 -11.19 3.66
CA ALA A 115 -3.73 -10.57 3.34
C ALA A 115 -4.80 -11.01 4.33
N ARG A 116 -4.80 -12.29 4.67
CA ARG A 116 -5.78 -12.84 5.61
C ARG A 116 -5.63 -12.20 6.99
N GLY A 117 -4.39 -12.07 7.47
CA GLY A 117 -4.14 -11.42 8.74
C GLY A 117 -4.62 -10.00 8.77
N LEU A 118 -4.38 -9.26 7.68
CA LEU A 118 -4.87 -7.89 7.58
C LEU A 118 -6.39 -7.83 7.54
N GLN A 119 -7.02 -8.74 6.82
CA GLN A 119 -8.48 -8.76 6.75
C GLN A 119 -9.10 -9.00 8.11
N GLU A 120 -8.48 -9.82 8.94
CA GLU A 120 -8.95 -10.06 10.29
C GLU A 120 -8.85 -8.80 11.17
N LEU A 121 -7.78 -8.02 10.98
CA LEU A 121 -7.59 -6.78 11.72
C LEU A 121 -8.48 -5.65 11.21
N LEU A 122 -8.85 -5.71 9.94
CA LEU A 122 -9.57 -4.62 9.27
C LEU A 122 -10.80 -5.16 8.54
N PRO A 123 -11.78 -5.69 9.28
CA PRO A 123 -12.94 -6.32 8.63
C PRO A 123 -13.83 -5.34 7.86
N GLU A 124 -13.74 -4.05 8.15
CA GLU A 124 -14.57 -3.04 7.49
C GLU A 124 -13.94 -2.47 6.23
N ILE A 125 -12.72 -2.88 5.90
CA ILE A 125 -11.99 -2.32 4.76
C ILE A 125 -12.03 -3.31 3.60
N GLU A 126 -12.24 -2.80 2.39
CA GLU A 126 -12.19 -3.60 1.18
C GLU A 126 -10.74 -3.91 0.82
N PHE A 127 -10.47 -5.15 0.45
CA PHE A 127 -9.14 -5.56 -0.01
C PHE A 127 -9.20 -5.88 -1.49
N ASP A 128 -8.34 -5.22 -2.26
CA ASP A 128 -8.25 -5.38 -3.70
C ASP A 128 -6.89 -6.02 -3.98
N ILE A 129 -6.89 -7.33 -4.25
CA ILE A 129 -5.66 -8.08 -4.42
C ILE A 129 -5.40 -8.27 -5.89
N ARG A 130 -4.25 -7.78 -6.37
CA ARG A 130 -3.84 -7.79 -7.77
C ARG A 130 -2.45 -8.44 -7.93
#